data_a23f755e4d3910243bafc10cb996491e
#
_entry.id   a23f755e4d3910243bafc10cb996491e
#
_cell.length_a   1.000
_cell.length_b   1.000
_cell.length_c   1.000
_cell.angle_alpha   90.00
_cell.angle_beta   90.00
_cell.angle_gamma   90.00
#
_symmetry.space_group_name_H-M   'P 1'
#
loop_
_entity.id
_entity.type
_entity.pdbx_description
1 polymer ?
#
loop_
_entity_poly.entity_id
_entity_poly.type
_entity_poly.pdbx_seq_one_letter_code
_entity_poly.pdbx_strand_id
1 'polypeptide(L)'
;MIVERAYAHVTEGEASGGRWPWSMPCVRQLLEEGLTFSAPVTFLVGENGSGKSTLVEALAEGFGLDSWGGSAGYKYASAREPSELGARVRFEATAAGRRMLRGSRTRRRGFFLRAETALDALGREQTTGRLSGAVDEMSHGEGFLMAFRERFEGPGLYVMDEPEAALSFSSCLQLVGLLHHLGRSGAQIICATHSPVLTALPGAEIIEVGDQIGRAHV
;
A
#
# COMPACT_ATOMS: atom_id res chain seq x y z
N MET A 1 11.19 -1.68 -9.88
CA MET A 1 9.83 -1.12 -9.78
C MET A 1 8.84 -1.93 -10.60
N ILE A 2 7.58 -1.92 -10.22
CA ILE A 2 6.46 -2.62 -10.86
C ILE A 2 5.59 -1.61 -11.62
N VAL A 3 5.23 -0.51 -10.98
CA VAL A 3 4.44 0.57 -11.54
C VAL A 3 5.27 1.86 -11.62
N GLU A 4 5.09 2.63 -12.67
CA GLU A 4 5.76 3.91 -12.90
C GLU A 4 4.85 5.08 -12.58
N ARG A 5 3.55 4.92 -12.85
CA ARG A 5 2.54 5.94 -12.58
C ARG A 5 1.20 5.28 -12.27
N ALA A 6 0.48 5.85 -11.33
CA ALA A 6 -0.91 5.57 -11.07
C ALA A 6 -1.76 6.77 -11.50
N TYR A 7 -2.93 6.53 -12.06
CA TYR A 7 -3.91 7.56 -12.42
C TYR A 7 -5.31 6.99 -12.29
N ALA A 8 -6.29 7.85 -12.17
CA ALA A 8 -7.68 7.41 -12.19
C ALA A 8 -8.37 7.96 -13.42
N HIS A 9 -9.35 7.22 -13.94
CA HIS A 9 -10.15 7.64 -15.10
C HIS A 9 -11.62 7.57 -14.74
N VAL A 10 -12.29 8.71 -14.88
CA VAL A 10 -13.72 8.85 -14.65
C VAL A 10 -14.38 9.51 -15.86
N THR A 11 -15.65 9.22 -16.10
CA THR A 11 -16.44 9.93 -17.10
C THR A 11 -16.88 11.29 -16.57
N GLU A 12 -17.12 12.26 -17.45
CA GLU A 12 -17.47 13.63 -17.05
C GLU A 12 -18.67 13.73 -16.09
N GLY A 13 -19.61 12.78 -16.15
CA GLY A 13 -20.77 12.74 -15.25
C GLY A 13 -20.45 12.24 -13.82
N GLU A 14 -19.42 11.47 -13.64
CA GLU A 14 -19.06 10.86 -12.36
C GLU A 14 -18.27 11.82 -11.46
N ALA A 15 -17.41 12.65 -12.05
CA ALA A 15 -16.59 13.65 -11.35
C ALA A 15 -17.36 14.93 -10.99
N SER A 16 -18.49 15.18 -11.63
CA SER A 16 -19.22 16.46 -11.56
C SER A 16 -19.97 16.71 -10.26
N GLY A 17 -20.06 15.73 -9.36
CA GLY A 17 -20.94 15.81 -8.17
C GLY A 17 -20.35 16.45 -6.92
N GLY A 18 -19.07 16.80 -6.88
CA GLY A 18 -18.42 17.37 -5.67
C GLY A 18 -18.52 16.47 -4.42
N ARG A 19 -18.90 15.18 -4.59
CA ARG A 19 -19.06 14.22 -3.52
C ARG A 19 -17.73 13.52 -3.21
N TRP A 20 -17.58 13.02 -2.00
CA TRP A 20 -16.50 12.14 -1.62
C TRP A 20 -16.50 10.86 -2.50
N PRO A 21 -15.34 10.34 -2.95
CA PRO A 21 -13.99 10.85 -2.72
C PRO A 21 -13.53 11.92 -3.74
N TRP A 22 -14.32 12.24 -4.76
CA TRP A 22 -13.98 13.10 -5.90
C TRP A 22 -13.73 14.56 -5.51
N SER A 23 -14.30 15.00 -4.36
CA SER A 23 -14.07 16.35 -3.82
C SER A 23 -12.69 16.54 -3.19
N MET A 24 -11.96 15.45 -2.88
CA MET A 24 -10.65 15.53 -2.22
C MET A 24 -9.58 16.07 -3.18
N PRO A 25 -8.75 17.04 -2.74
CA PRO A 25 -7.71 17.62 -3.60
C PRO A 25 -6.76 16.56 -4.19
N CYS A 26 -6.28 15.62 -3.35
CA CYS A 26 -5.41 14.55 -3.79
C CYS A 26 -6.02 13.61 -4.83
N VAL A 27 -7.35 13.38 -4.77
CA VAL A 27 -8.06 12.57 -5.75
C VAL A 27 -8.22 13.32 -7.06
N ARG A 28 -8.50 14.63 -7.02
CA ARG A 28 -8.55 15.47 -8.22
C ARG A 28 -7.21 15.48 -8.95
N GLN A 29 -6.12 15.64 -8.22
CA GLN A 29 -4.79 15.61 -8.82
C GLN A 29 -4.44 14.22 -9.39
N LEU A 30 -4.86 13.13 -8.73
CA LEU A 30 -4.72 11.77 -9.27
C LEU A 30 -5.47 11.61 -10.61
N LEU A 31 -6.61 12.29 -10.79
CA LEU A 31 -7.37 12.30 -12.04
C LEU A 31 -6.68 13.12 -13.13
N GLU A 32 -6.17 14.30 -12.79
CA GLU A 32 -5.63 15.27 -13.73
C GLU A 32 -4.19 14.94 -14.15
N GLU A 33 -3.33 14.67 -13.17
CA GLU A 33 -1.88 14.52 -13.36
C GLU A 33 -1.40 13.09 -13.12
N GLY A 34 -2.13 12.31 -12.31
CA GLY A 34 -1.66 11.03 -11.81
C GLY A 34 -0.59 11.17 -10.73
N LEU A 35 -0.12 10.04 -10.25
CA LEU A 35 0.92 9.92 -9.23
C LEU A 35 2.09 9.11 -9.81
N THR A 36 3.23 9.74 -9.98
CA THR A 36 4.45 9.12 -10.56
C THR A 36 5.37 8.66 -9.45
N PHE A 37 5.91 7.47 -9.59
CA PHE A 37 6.86 6.85 -8.66
C PHE A 37 8.25 6.83 -9.28
N SER A 38 9.26 7.30 -8.55
CA SER A 38 10.65 7.37 -9.01
C SER A 38 11.59 6.43 -8.24
N ALA A 39 11.16 5.92 -7.09
CA ALA A 39 11.95 5.03 -6.24
C ALA A 39 11.20 3.73 -5.91
N PRO A 40 11.94 2.65 -5.58
CA PRO A 40 11.33 1.41 -5.14
C PRO A 40 10.50 1.53 -3.85
N VAL A 41 10.84 2.48 -2.98
CA VAL A 41 10.09 2.80 -1.77
C VAL A 41 9.61 4.22 -1.84
N THR A 42 8.32 4.43 -1.71
CA THR A 42 7.66 5.74 -1.72
C THR A 42 6.84 5.89 -0.44
N PHE A 43 7.09 6.94 0.30
CA PHE A 43 6.27 7.33 1.44
C PHE A 43 5.31 8.44 1.06
N LEU A 44 4.04 8.26 1.40
CA LEU A 44 3.02 9.30 1.36
C LEU A 44 2.90 9.91 2.76
N VAL A 45 3.27 11.17 2.89
CA VAL A 45 3.21 11.93 4.15
C VAL A 45 2.18 13.05 4.04
N GLY A 46 1.78 13.63 5.16
CA GLY A 46 0.82 14.74 5.20
C GLY A 46 -0.03 14.71 6.46
N GLU A 47 -0.85 15.71 6.65
CA GLU A 47 -1.72 15.83 7.83
C GLU A 47 -2.82 14.75 7.88
N ASN A 48 -3.44 14.61 9.06
CA ASN A 48 -4.63 13.77 9.20
C ASN A 48 -5.76 14.31 8.32
N GLY A 49 -6.44 13.41 7.61
CA GLY A 49 -7.52 13.81 6.69
C GLY A 49 -7.05 14.28 5.30
N SER A 50 -5.74 14.36 5.01
CA SER A 50 -5.22 14.78 3.70
C SER A 50 -5.53 13.79 2.56
N GLY A 51 -5.96 12.56 2.89
CA GLY A 51 -6.33 11.54 1.91
C GLY A 51 -5.30 10.46 1.65
N LYS A 52 -4.23 10.37 2.45
CA LYS A 52 -3.20 9.32 2.32
C LYS A 52 -3.81 7.91 2.32
N SER A 53 -4.61 7.58 3.33
CA SER A 53 -5.28 6.27 3.45
C SER A 53 -6.20 6.00 2.27
N THR A 54 -6.95 7.00 1.80
CA THR A 54 -7.82 6.89 0.62
C THR A 54 -7.01 6.57 -0.64
N LEU A 55 -5.85 7.23 -0.81
CA LEU A 55 -4.96 6.98 -1.95
C LEU A 55 -4.35 5.57 -1.89
N VAL A 56 -3.77 5.16 -0.75
CA VAL A 56 -3.14 3.84 -0.65
C VAL A 56 -4.15 2.70 -0.77
N GLU A 57 -5.36 2.85 -0.21
CA GLU A 57 -6.45 1.90 -0.40
C GLU A 57 -6.84 1.78 -1.88
N ALA A 58 -7.06 2.90 -2.56
CA ALA A 58 -7.41 2.91 -3.97
C ALA A 58 -6.30 2.32 -4.86
N LEU A 59 -5.03 2.59 -4.56
CA LEU A 59 -3.89 1.99 -5.25
C LEU A 59 -3.83 0.46 -5.04
N ALA A 60 -4.06 0.00 -3.80
CA ALA A 60 -4.11 -1.42 -3.49
C ALA A 60 -5.23 -2.13 -4.25
N GLU A 61 -6.46 -1.58 -4.20
CA GLU A 61 -7.63 -2.12 -4.90
C GLU A 61 -7.45 -2.12 -6.41
N GLY A 62 -6.95 -1.03 -6.98
CA GLY A 62 -6.67 -0.90 -8.41
C GLY A 62 -5.64 -1.92 -8.90
N PHE A 63 -4.66 -2.27 -8.06
CA PHE A 63 -3.72 -3.35 -8.33
C PHE A 63 -4.35 -4.74 -8.15
N GLY A 64 -5.44 -4.85 -7.42
CA GLY A 64 -6.18 -6.08 -7.15
C GLY A 64 -5.79 -6.77 -5.85
N LEU A 65 -5.24 -6.01 -4.89
CA LEU A 65 -5.05 -6.44 -3.51
C LEU A 65 -6.38 -6.37 -2.74
N ASP A 66 -6.47 -7.06 -1.61
CA ASP A 66 -7.66 -7.02 -0.76
C ASP A 66 -7.71 -5.70 0.03
N SER A 67 -8.84 -4.99 -0.02
CA SER A 67 -9.05 -3.70 0.65
C SER A 67 -9.04 -3.76 2.19
N TRP A 68 -9.24 -4.94 2.75
CA TRP A 68 -9.17 -5.17 4.21
C TRP A 68 -7.79 -5.59 4.70
N GLY A 69 -6.80 -5.61 3.80
CA GLY A 69 -5.50 -6.14 4.05
C GLY A 69 -5.39 -7.59 3.59
N GLY A 70 -4.42 -7.86 2.74
CA GLY A 70 -4.19 -9.20 2.21
C GLY A 70 -3.56 -9.23 0.82
N SER A 71 -3.35 -10.45 0.36
CA SER A 71 -2.72 -10.75 -0.93
C SER A 71 -3.69 -10.62 -2.09
N ALA A 72 -3.17 -10.40 -3.27
CA ALA A 72 -3.96 -10.44 -4.50
C ALA A 72 -4.62 -11.80 -4.74
N GLY A 73 -5.89 -11.78 -5.17
CA GLY A 73 -6.58 -12.98 -5.67
C GLY A 73 -6.88 -14.06 -4.65
N TYR A 74 -6.96 -13.73 -3.38
CA TYR A 74 -7.34 -14.67 -2.34
C TYR A 74 -8.79 -15.11 -2.50
N LYS A 75 -9.06 -16.43 -2.47
CA LYS A 75 -10.43 -17.00 -2.64
C LYS A 75 -11.44 -16.57 -1.57
N TYR A 76 -10.96 -16.03 -0.46
CA TYR A 76 -11.74 -15.51 0.66
C TYR A 76 -11.50 -14.02 0.86
N ALA A 77 -10.88 -13.33 -0.13
CA ALA A 77 -10.95 -11.88 -0.18
C ALA A 77 -12.42 -11.51 0.00
N SER A 78 -12.67 -10.61 0.93
CA SER A 78 -14.04 -10.17 1.23
C SER A 78 -14.76 -9.97 -0.11
N ALA A 79 -15.96 -10.51 -0.25
CA ALA A 79 -16.76 -10.38 -1.47
C ALA A 79 -17.20 -8.91 -1.71
N ARG A 80 -16.44 -7.97 -1.16
CA ARG A 80 -16.67 -6.55 -1.25
C ARG A 80 -16.14 -6.03 -2.57
N GLU A 81 -16.97 -5.31 -3.25
CA GLU A 81 -16.56 -4.57 -4.44
C GLU A 81 -15.50 -3.51 -4.05
N PRO A 82 -14.52 -3.23 -4.92
CA PRO A 82 -13.58 -2.16 -4.68
C PRO A 82 -14.31 -0.82 -4.50
N SER A 83 -13.70 0.10 -3.78
CA SER A 83 -14.20 1.46 -3.65
C SER A 83 -14.40 2.10 -5.03
N GLU A 84 -15.26 3.12 -5.11
CA GLU A 84 -15.49 3.84 -6.38
C GLU A 84 -14.16 4.33 -6.98
N LEU A 85 -13.24 4.82 -6.16
CA LEU A 85 -11.92 5.27 -6.59
C LEU A 85 -11.04 4.09 -7.00
N GLY A 86 -10.95 3.06 -6.19
CA GLY A 86 -10.11 1.88 -6.47
C GLY A 86 -10.50 1.17 -7.77
N ALA A 87 -11.81 1.12 -8.07
CA ALA A 87 -12.31 0.58 -9.34
C ALA A 87 -11.85 1.40 -10.56
N ARG A 88 -11.48 2.67 -10.38
CA ARG A 88 -11.06 3.61 -11.44
C ARG A 88 -9.55 3.76 -11.55
N VAL A 89 -8.77 3.35 -10.55
CA VAL A 89 -7.30 3.41 -10.61
C VAL A 89 -6.76 2.50 -11.71
N ARG A 90 -5.81 3.03 -12.46
CA ARG A 90 -5.06 2.36 -13.51
C ARG A 90 -3.57 2.64 -13.33
N PHE A 91 -2.74 1.79 -13.92
CA PHE A 91 -1.30 1.87 -13.79
C PHE A 91 -0.60 1.87 -15.14
N GLU A 92 0.33 2.81 -15.30
CA GLU A 92 1.44 2.67 -16.23
C GLU A 92 2.52 1.85 -15.53
N ALA A 93 2.95 0.77 -16.16
CA ALA A 93 3.80 -0.21 -15.49
C ALA A 93 5.06 -0.48 -16.30
N THR A 94 6.14 -0.82 -15.59
CA THR A 94 7.38 -1.33 -16.18
C THR A 94 7.13 -2.61 -16.99
N ALA A 95 8.13 -3.07 -17.75
CA ALA A 95 8.02 -4.34 -18.46
C ALA A 95 7.74 -5.52 -17.50
N ALA A 96 8.33 -5.50 -16.31
CA ALA A 96 8.08 -6.50 -15.27
C ALA A 96 6.64 -6.38 -14.71
N GLY A 97 6.21 -5.16 -14.42
CA GLY A 97 4.85 -4.88 -13.96
C GLY A 97 3.79 -5.26 -14.98
N ARG A 98 3.99 -4.97 -16.26
CA ARG A 98 3.06 -5.37 -17.33
C ARG A 98 2.87 -6.88 -17.39
N ARG A 99 3.96 -7.67 -17.23
CA ARG A 99 3.84 -9.13 -17.17
C ARG A 99 3.00 -9.59 -15.97
N MET A 100 3.15 -8.94 -14.82
CA MET A 100 2.40 -9.22 -13.61
C MET A 100 0.92 -8.82 -13.74
N LEU A 101 0.63 -7.65 -14.29
CA LEU A 101 -0.73 -7.14 -14.46
C LEU A 101 -1.55 -7.88 -15.54
N ARG A 102 -0.90 -8.40 -16.60
CA ARG A 102 -1.57 -9.20 -17.63
C ARG A 102 -2.00 -10.59 -17.17
N GLY A 103 -1.41 -11.08 -16.09
CA GLY A 103 -1.80 -12.35 -15.48
C GLY A 103 -3.14 -12.29 -14.76
N SER A 104 -3.68 -13.45 -14.40
CA SER A 104 -4.80 -13.55 -13.47
C SER A 104 -4.47 -12.76 -12.18
N ARG A 105 -5.47 -12.17 -11.54
CA ARG A 105 -5.31 -11.50 -10.22
C ARG A 105 -4.62 -12.41 -9.21
N THR A 106 -4.87 -13.73 -9.28
CA THR A 106 -4.23 -14.74 -8.42
C THR A 106 -2.72 -14.92 -8.66
N ARG A 107 -2.18 -14.40 -9.76
CA ARG A 107 -0.74 -14.42 -10.08
C ARG A 107 -0.03 -13.12 -9.75
N ARG A 108 -0.77 -12.09 -9.36
CA ARG A 108 -0.19 -10.83 -8.95
C ARG A 108 0.48 -11.02 -7.59
N ARG A 109 1.73 -10.61 -7.48
CA ARG A 109 2.44 -10.62 -6.20
C ARG A 109 2.31 -9.26 -5.56
N GLY A 110 1.89 -9.25 -4.31
CA GLY A 110 1.73 -8.06 -3.53
C GLY A 110 0.85 -8.30 -2.30
N PHE A 111 0.87 -7.34 -1.42
CA PHE A 111 0.12 -7.37 -0.18
C PHE A 111 -0.29 -5.95 0.20
N PHE A 112 -1.51 -5.79 0.69
CA PHE A 112 -1.94 -4.57 1.34
C PHE A 112 -1.95 -4.78 2.84
N LEU A 113 -1.20 -3.96 3.56
CA LEU A 113 -1.13 -3.96 5.02
C LEU A 113 -1.79 -2.70 5.56
N ARG A 114 -2.81 -2.90 6.37
CA ARG A 114 -3.49 -1.84 7.10
C ARG A 114 -3.32 -2.09 8.60
N ALA A 115 -2.79 -1.12 9.35
CA ALA A 115 -2.51 -1.33 10.77
C ALA A 115 -3.76 -1.75 11.56
N GLU A 116 -4.91 -1.13 11.27
CA GLU A 116 -6.19 -1.42 11.92
C GLU A 116 -6.67 -2.86 11.74
N THR A 117 -6.37 -3.48 10.60
CA THR A 117 -6.85 -4.83 10.25
C THR A 117 -5.74 -5.87 10.24
N ALA A 118 -4.48 -5.45 10.43
CA ALA A 118 -3.33 -6.33 10.36
C ALA A 118 -3.40 -7.48 11.38
N LEU A 119 -3.79 -7.19 12.61
CA LEU A 119 -3.92 -8.20 13.67
C LEU A 119 -5.06 -9.19 13.37
N ASP A 120 -6.19 -8.72 12.84
CA ASP A 120 -7.30 -9.58 12.43
C ASP A 120 -6.96 -10.43 11.20
N ALA A 121 -6.20 -9.86 10.26
CA ALA A 121 -5.72 -10.59 9.08
C ALA A 121 -4.74 -11.69 9.49
N LEU A 122 -3.82 -11.40 10.43
CA LEU A 122 -2.88 -12.34 11.00
C LEU A 122 -3.58 -13.46 11.78
N GLY A 123 -4.57 -13.14 12.61
CA GLY A 123 -5.36 -14.12 13.38
C GLY A 123 -6.16 -15.06 12.47
N ARG A 124 -6.75 -14.57 11.39
CA ARG A 124 -7.45 -15.39 10.40
C ARG A 124 -6.53 -16.34 9.65
N GLU A 125 -5.30 -15.96 9.42
CA GLU A 125 -4.32 -16.79 8.72
C GLU A 125 -3.66 -17.84 9.61
N GLN A 126 -3.57 -17.60 10.92
CA GLN A 126 -3.20 -18.63 11.91
C GLN A 126 -4.20 -19.79 11.93
N THR A 127 -5.50 -19.48 11.93
CA THR A 127 -6.56 -20.51 11.90
C THR A 127 -6.54 -21.36 10.63
N THR A 128 -5.93 -20.87 9.55
CA THR A 128 -5.79 -21.62 8.28
C THR A 128 -4.47 -22.38 8.16
N GLY A 129 -3.62 -22.42 9.21
CA GLY A 129 -2.36 -23.17 9.24
C GLY A 129 -1.25 -22.62 8.35
N ARG A 130 -1.36 -21.36 7.95
CA ARG A 130 -0.38 -20.69 7.06
C ARG A 130 0.73 -19.94 7.81
N LEU A 131 0.55 -19.68 9.09
CA LEU A 131 1.58 -19.14 9.96
C LEU A 131 2.09 -20.29 10.86
N SER A 132 3.35 -20.65 10.72
CA SER A 132 4.00 -21.61 11.58
C SER A 132 4.63 -20.88 12.76
N GLY A 133 4.07 -21.04 13.95
CA GLY A 133 4.72 -20.59 15.18
C GLY A 133 3.76 -20.09 16.25
N ALA A 134 4.18 -20.18 17.50
CA ALA A 134 3.43 -19.72 18.66
C ALA A 134 3.43 -18.18 18.73
N VAL A 135 2.47 -17.55 18.08
CA VAL A 135 2.26 -16.08 18.13
C VAL A 135 1.68 -15.67 19.49
N ASP A 136 1.10 -16.62 20.24
CA ASP A 136 0.46 -16.35 21.53
C ASP A 136 1.42 -15.85 22.63
N GLU A 137 2.74 -16.06 22.47
CA GLU A 137 3.78 -15.60 23.42
C GLU A 137 4.55 -14.37 22.95
N MET A 138 4.28 -13.88 21.72
CA MET A 138 5.00 -12.74 21.13
C MET A 138 4.27 -11.43 21.42
N SER A 139 5.03 -10.35 21.58
CA SER A 139 4.43 -9.01 21.59
C SER A 139 3.74 -8.73 20.23
N HIS A 140 2.66 -7.93 20.24
CA HIS A 140 1.94 -7.57 19.01
C HIS A 140 2.85 -7.06 17.88
N GLY A 141 3.89 -6.30 18.24
CA GLY A 141 4.87 -5.78 17.27
C GLY A 141 5.80 -6.87 16.68
N GLU A 142 6.16 -7.88 17.45
CA GLU A 142 7.00 -9.00 16.98
C GLU A 142 6.20 -9.93 16.06
N GLY A 143 4.95 -10.23 16.41
CA GLY A 143 4.04 -10.99 15.57
C GLY A 143 3.79 -10.30 14.23
N PHE A 144 3.63 -8.97 14.26
CA PHE A 144 3.51 -8.16 13.06
C PHE A 144 4.74 -8.27 12.15
N LEU A 145 5.95 -8.09 12.69
CA LEU A 145 7.18 -8.17 11.90
C LEU A 145 7.46 -9.58 11.36
N MET A 146 7.08 -10.62 12.11
CA MET A 146 7.18 -12.01 11.65
C MET A 146 6.26 -12.23 10.44
N ALA A 147 5.02 -11.86 10.56
CA ALA A 147 4.07 -11.97 9.45
C ALA A 147 4.47 -11.12 8.25
N PHE A 148 5.02 -9.93 8.50
CA PHE A 148 5.59 -9.10 7.47
C PHE A 148 6.69 -9.85 6.70
N ARG A 149 7.65 -10.47 7.38
CA ARG A 149 8.73 -11.24 6.75
C ARG A 149 8.24 -12.41 5.91
N GLU A 150 7.17 -13.09 6.35
CA GLU A 150 6.60 -14.23 5.64
C GLU A 150 5.78 -13.82 4.39
N ARG A 151 5.20 -12.62 4.40
CA ARG A 151 4.30 -12.15 3.32
C ARG A 151 4.95 -11.24 2.31
N PHE A 152 6.00 -10.54 2.72
CA PHE A 152 6.69 -9.58 1.87
C PHE A 152 7.96 -10.20 1.33
N GLU A 153 7.81 -11.05 0.31
CA GLU A 153 8.92 -11.76 -0.31
C GLU A 153 9.02 -11.44 -1.80
N GLY A 154 10.20 -10.97 -2.21
CA GLY A 154 10.59 -10.82 -3.61
C GLY A 154 9.82 -9.73 -4.38
N PRO A 155 9.88 -9.78 -5.72
CA PRO A 155 9.27 -8.76 -6.57
C PRO A 155 7.74 -8.76 -6.45
N GLY A 156 7.17 -7.60 -6.12
CA GLY A 156 5.73 -7.40 -5.95
C GLY A 156 5.40 -5.95 -5.60
N LEU A 157 4.13 -5.60 -5.61
CA LEU A 157 3.65 -4.31 -5.12
C LEU A 157 3.12 -4.47 -3.69
N TYR A 158 3.75 -3.79 -2.77
CA TYR A 158 3.40 -3.80 -1.36
C TYR A 158 2.89 -2.42 -0.95
N VAL A 159 1.67 -2.38 -0.46
CA VAL A 159 1.01 -1.15 -0.04
C VAL A 159 0.78 -1.20 1.46
N MET A 160 1.03 -0.10 2.16
CA MET A 160 0.90 -0.02 3.62
C MET A 160 0.17 1.26 4.03
N ASP A 161 -0.67 1.13 5.03
CA ASP A 161 -1.39 2.24 5.65
C ASP A 161 -1.05 2.29 7.15
N GLU A 162 -0.25 3.28 7.53
CA GLU A 162 0.19 3.58 8.90
C GLU A 162 0.74 2.36 9.68
N PRO A 163 1.70 1.60 9.12
CA PRO A 163 2.20 0.38 9.75
C PRO A 163 2.80 0.64 11.14
N GLU A 164 3.29 1.85 11.40
CA GLU A 164 3.84 2.27 12.69
C GLU A 164 2.82 2.28 13.83
N ALA A 165 1.53 2.41 13.56
CA ALA A 165 0.50 2.47 14.60
C ALA A 165 0.44 1.19 15.47
N ALA A 166 0.87 0.05 14.92
CA ALA A 166 0.95 -1.23 15.63
C ALA A 166 2.36 -1.55 16.16
N LEU A 167 3.36 -0.67 15.99
CA LEU A 167 4.76 -0.96 16.21
C LEU A 167 5.38 -0.11 17.32
N SER A 168 6.28 -0.73 18.09
CA SER A 168 7.20 -0.02 18.97
C SER A 168 8.27 0.72 18.14
N PHE A 169 8.98 1.66 18.76
CA PHE A 169 10.11 2.34 18.11
C PHE A 169 11.15 1.38 17.55
N SER A 170 11.55 0.37 18.33
CA SER A 170 12.50 -0.65 17.90
C SER A 170 11.98 -1.49 16.74
N SER A 171 10.69 -1.79 16.72
CA SER A 171 10.03 -2.50 15.62
C SER A 171 9.94 -1.63 14.35
N CYS A 172 9.74 -0.30 14.50
CA CYS A 172 9.82 0.62 13.35
C CYS A 172 11.22 0.63 12.71
N LEU A 173 12.30 0.62 13.53
CA LEU A 173 13.66 0.52 12.99
C LEU A 173 13.91 -0.80 12.25
N GLN A 174 13.38 -1.91 12.76
CA GLN A 174 13.44 -3.19 12.04
C GLN A 174 12.67 -3.14 10.74
N LEU A 175 11.47 -2.51 10.72
CA LEU A 175 10.69 -2.31 9.52
C LEU A 175 11.46 -1.51 8.47
N VAL A 176 12.15 -0.43 8.84
CA VAL A 176 13.03 0.33 7.93
C VAL A 176 14.04 -0.58 7.24
N GLY A 177 14.72 -1.45 8.00
CA GLY A 177 15.68 -2.41 7.46
C GLY A 177 15.04 -3.41 6.48
N LEU A 178 13.83 -3.88 6.80
CA LEU A 178 13.06 -4.79 5.92
C LEU A 178 12.63 -4.10 4.63
N LEU A 179 12.10 -2.87 4.70
CA LEU A 179 11.70 -2.09 3.52
C LEU A 179 12.88 -1.80 2.60
N HIS A 180 14.04 -1.45 3.19
CA HIS A 180 15.27 -1.24 2.43
C HIS A 180 15.68 -2.52 1.68
N HIS A 181 15.70 -3.65 2.36
CA HIS A 181 16.05 -4.94 1.74
C HIS A 181 15.07 -5.32 0.63
N LEU A 182 13.77 -5.19 0.85
CA LEU A 182 12.73 -5.49 -0.14
C LEU A 182 12.84 -4.61 -1.38
N GLY A 183 13.03 -3.30 -1.21
CA GLY A 183 13.21 -2.38 -2.34
C GLY A 183 14.39 -2.79 -3.22
N ARG A 184 15.49 -3.25 -2.61
CA ARG A 184 16.67 -3.76 -3.34
C ARG A 184 16.46 -5.12 -3.99
N SER A 185 15.54 -5.94 -3.50
CA SER A 185 15.19 -7.26 -4.07
C SER A 185 14.14 -7.19 -5.19
N GLY A 186 13.77 -5.98 -5.64
CA GLY A 186 12.87 -5.76 -6.77
C GLY A 186 11.40 -5.58 -6.38
N ALA A 187 11.09 -5.50 -5.10
CA ALA A 187 9.79 -5.06 -4.63
C ALA A 187 9.57 -3.57 -4.90
N GLN A 188 8.32 -3.16 -4.95
CA GLN A 188 7.92 -1.77 -4.88
C GLN A 188 6.99 -1.58 -3.69
N ILE A 189 7.29 -0.58 -2.87
CA ILE A 189 6.58 -0.29 -1.65
C ILE A 189 5.97 1.11 -1.77
N ILE A 190 4.68 1.23 -1.43
CA ILE A 190 3.98 2.51 -1.28
C ILE A 190 3.41 2.51 0.13
N CYS A 191 3.82 3.44 0.97
CA CYS A 191 3.49 3.45 2.39
C CYS A 191 2.99 4.82 2.82
N ALA A 192 1.74 4.90 3.26
CA ALA A 192 1.23 6.07 3.98
C ALA A 192 1.75 6.00 5.42
N THR A 193 2.34 7.09 5.91
CA THR A 193 2.94 7.12 7.24
C THR A 193 2.99 8.52 7.83
N HIS A 194 2.98 8.59 9.16
CA HIS A 194 3.32 9.77 9.94
C HIS A 194 4.68 9.63 10.67
N SER A 195 5.36 8.49 10.50
CA SER A 195 6.58 8.19 11.22
C SER A 195 7.81 8.84 10.57
N PRO A 196 8.49 9.76 11.25
CA PRO A 196 9.77 10.28 10.79
C PRO A 196 10.86 9.21 10.73
N VAL A 197 10.70 8.12 11.49
CA VAL A 197 11.63 6.99 11.48
C VAL A 197 11.54 6.23 10.16
N LEU A 198 10.33 6.00 9.65
CA LEU A 198 10.14 5.32 8.36
C LEU A 198 10.62 6.19 7.20
N THR A 199 10.29 7.48 7.21
CA THR A 199 10.68 8.42 6.14
C THR A 199 12.19 8.69 6.09
N ALA A 200 12.94 8.38 7.15
CA ALA A 200 14.39 8.45 7.16
C ALA A 200 15.09 7.34 6.35
N LEU A 201 14.35 6.44 5.68
CA LEU A 201 14.91 5.36 4.86
C LEU A 201 15.70 5.95 3.67
N PRO A 202 17.01 5.65 3.55
CA PRO A 202 17.83 6.21 2.48
C PRO A 202 17.37 5.75 1.09
N GLY A 203 17.26 6.70 0.17
CA GLY A 203 16.85 6.44 -1.22
C GLY A 203 15.37 6.21 -1.43
N ALA A 204 14.55 6.41 -0.40
CA ALA A 204 13.10 6.47 -0.54
C ALA A 204 12.68 7.82 -1.17
N GLU A 205 11.59 7.78 -1.91
CA GLU A 205 10.89 8.98 -2.35
C GLU A 205 9.86 9.38 -1.30
N ILE A 206 9.76 10.68 -1.02
CA ILE A 206 8.74 11.23 -0.12
C ILE A 206 7.81 12.10 -0.95
N ILE A 207 6.53 11.80 -0.87
CA ILE A 207 5.45 12.54 -1.52
C ILE A 207 4.54 13.10 -0.44
N GLU A 208 4.43 14.41 -0.39
CA GLU A 208 3.52 15.10 0.51
C GLU A 208 2.12 15.15 -0.09
N VAL A 209 1.14 14.72 0.69
CA VAL A 209 -0.28 14.71 0.33
C VAL A 209 -0.99 15.78 1.17
N GLY A 210 -1.45 16.83 0.51
CA GLY A 210 -2.14 17.97 1.12
C GLY A 210 -3.14 18.57 0.14
N ASP A 211 -3.21 19.89 0.09
CA ASP A 211 -4.00 20.60 -0.93
C ASP A 211 -3.50 20.31 -2.35
N GLN A 212 -2.23 19.94 -2.46
CA GLN A 212 -1.60 19.42 -3.67
C GLN A 212 -0.70 18.23 -3.28
N ILE A 213 -0.59 17.28 -4.18
CA ILE A 213 0.40 16.20 -4.07
C ILE A 213 1.72 16.74 -4.63
N GLY A 214 2.77 16.73 -3.84
CA GLY A 214 4.08 17.23 -4.25
C GLY A 214 5.22 16.38 -3.70
N ARG A 215 6.38 16.43 -4.34
CA ARG A 215 7.58 15.80 -3.78
C ARG A 215 8.12 16.66 -2.64
N ALA A 216 8.25 16.06 -1.46
CA ALA A 216 8.94 16.73 -0.37
C ALA A 216 10.44 16.76 -0.66
N HIS A 217 11.02 17.93 -0.60
CA HIS A 217 12.47 18.10 -0.62
C HIS A 217 13.00 17.84 0.80
N VAL A 218 13.73 16.76 0.98
CA VAL A 218 14.48 16.46 2.21
C VAL A 218 15.92 16.89 2.03
#